data_7cff448c46b4be7984556e991cdbfbb5
#
_entry.id   7cff448c46b4be7984556e991cdbfbb5
#
_cell.length_a   1.000
_cell.length_b   1.000
_cell.length_c   1.000
_cell.angle_alpha   90.00
_cell.angle_beta   90.00
_cell.angle_gamma   90.00
#
_symmetry.space_group_name_H-M   'P 1'
#
loop_
_entity.id
_entity.type
_entity.pdbx_description
1 polymer ?
#
loop_
_entity_poly.entity_id
_entity_poly.type
_entity_poly.pdbx_seq_one_letter_code
_entity_poly.pdbx_strand_id
1 'polypeptide(L)'
;MQERIFKIDRELLKRYADASGDQNPIHQDEAFAKSVGLPDVIAHGMLTMGLVGQFVSDWAGGSANVKEYSARFVKPVVVPANTVVDLVVNGVATEENGLYRLELTATVDGLKVLGMAKALVKK
;
A
#
# COMPACT_ATOMS: atom_id res chain seq x y z
N MET A 1 -7.16 -13.95 8.10
CA MET A 1 -5.92 -13.16 8.24
C MET A 1 -6.18 -12.01 9.23
N GLN A 2 -5.22 -11.72 10.07
CA GLN A 2 -5.37 -10.67 11.07
C GLN A 2 -5.15 -9.29 10.45
N GLU A 3 -6.03 -8.34 10.75
CA GLU A 3 -5.89 -6.95 10.33
C GLU A 3 -4.55 -6.36 10.77
N ARG A 4 -3.95 -5.55 9.90
CA ARG A 4 -2.72 -4.83 10.21
C ARG A 4 -2.85 -3.38 9.78
N ILE A 5 -2.30 -2.49 10.59
CA ILE A 5 -2.28 -1.05 10.32
C ILE A 5 -0.84 -0.62 10.06
N PHE A 6 -0.62 0.00 8.90
CA PHE A 6 0.66 0.61 8.55
C PHE A 6 0.56 2.12 8.73
N LYS A 7 1.50 2.70 9.46
CA LYS A 7 1.56 4.14 9.70
C LYS A 7 2.35 4.81 8.57
N ILE A 8 1.75 5.79 7.92
CA ILE A 8 2.36 6.53 6.80
C ILE A 8 2.43 8.00 7.19
N ASP A 9 3.63 8.58 7.11
CA ASP A 9 3.87 9.99 7.36
C ASP A 9 4.82 10.57 6.30
N ARG A 10 5.07 11.89 6.36
CA ARG A 10 5.97 12.56 5.40
C ARG A 10 7.40 12.03 5.45
N GLU A 11 7.87 11.65 6.62
CA GLU A 11 9.21 11.08 6.76
C GLU A 11 9.34 9.75 6.02
N LEU A 12 8.32 8.89 6.12
CA LEU A 12 8.30 7.62 5.37
C LEU A 12 8.33 7.88 3.86
N LEU A 13 7.56 8.87 3.37
CA LEU A 13 7.57 9.21 1.95
C LEU A 13 8.94 9.66 1.48
N LYS A 14 9.64 10.47 2.30
CA LYS A 14 11.00 10.89 1.98
C LYS A 14 11.97 9.72 1.93
N ARG A 15 11.92 8.84 2.91
CA ARG A 15 12.77 7.65 2.94
C ARG A 15 12.50 6.74 1.73
N TYR A 16 11.24 6.58 1.37
CA TYR A 16 10.89 5.79 0.20
C TYR A 16 11.38 6.44 -1.10
N ALA A 17 11.23 7.75 -1.24
CA ALA A 17 11.74 8.49 -2.40
C ALA A 17 13.24 8.28 -2.57
N ASP A 18 14.00 8.37 -1.47
CA ASP A 18 15.45 8.19 -1.50
C ASP A 18 15.83 6.74 -1.82
N ALA A 19 15.11 5.77 -1.27
CA ALA A 19 15.40 4.35 -1.48
C ALA A 19 15.01 3.87 -2.88
N SER A 20 13.88 4.35 -3.42
CA SER A 20 13.36 3.94 -4.73
C SER A 20 13.92 4.74 -5.90
N GLY A 21 14.44 5.93 -5.64
CA GLY A 21 14.84 6.89 -6.67
C GLY A 21 13.68 7.69 -7.25
N ASP A 22 12.44 7.49 -6.78
CA ASP A 22 11.29 8.26 -7.24
C ASP A 22 11.18 9.56 -6.46
N GLN A 23 11.75 10.63 -6.99
CA GLN A 23 11.78 11.96 -6.39
C GLN A 23 10.70 12.89 -6.95
N ASN A 24 9.61 12.33 -7.50
CA ASN A 24 8.52 13.16 -8.03
C ASN A 24 8.00 14.08 -6.92
N PRO A 25 7.98 15.41 -7.16
CA PRO A 25 7.61 16.37 -6.11
C PRO A 25 6.18 16.25 -5.59
N ILE A 26 5.28 15.56 -6.27
CA ILE A 26 3.92 15.31 -5.74
C ILE A 26 3.93 14.52 -4.44
N HIS A 27 5.02 13.82 -4.14
CA HIS A 27 5.18 13.02 -2.92
C HIS A 27 5.92 13.76 -1.80
N GLN A 28 6.39 14.98 -2.04
CA GLN A 28 7.24 15.70 -1.09
C GLN A 28 6.91 17.18 -0.95
N ASP A 29 6.38 17.82 -2.00
CA ASP A 29 6.16 19.27 -2.06
C ASP A 29 4.67 19.58 -2.10
N GLU A 30 4.15 20.12 -0.99
CA GLU A 30 2.73 20.43 -0.87
C GLU A 30 2.27 21.47 -1.90
N ALA A 31 3.06 22.52 -2.11
CA ALA A 31 2.71 23.56 -3.07
C ALA A 31 2.65 23.00 -4.49
N PHE A 32 3.61 22.16 -4.86
CA PHE A 32 3.62 21.52 -6.17
C PHE A 32 2.42 20.58 -6.32
N ALA A 33 2.15 19.74 -5.33
CA ALA A 33 1.01 18.81 -5.36
C ALA A 33 -0.31 19.56 -5.59
N LYS A 34 -0.53 20.64 -4.86
CA LYS A 34 -1.72 21.49 -5.02
C LYS A 34 -1.77 22.15 -6.39
N SER A 35 -0.63 22.56 -6.93
CA SER A 35 -0.56 23.23 -8.24
C SER A 35 -0.98 22.30 -9.39
N VAL A 36 -0.87 20.99 -9.24
CA VAL A 36 -1.29 20.02 -10.25
C VAL A 36 -2.65 19.37 -9.95
N GLY A 37 -3.40 19.95 -9.01
CA GLY A 37 -4.78 19.55 -8.74
C GLY A 37 -4.96 18.50 -7.64
N LEU A 38 -3.91 18.17 -6.90
CA LEU A 38 -4.01 17.25 -5.77
C LEU A 38 -4.39 18.03 -4.50
N PRO A 39 -5.10 17.39 -3.55
CA PRO A 39 -5.49 18.07 -2.30
C PRO A 39 -4.29 18.36 -1.39
N ASP A 40 -3.24 17.55 -1.48
CA ASP A 40 -2.02 17.66 -0.69
C ASP A 40 -0.98 16.69 -1.25
N VAL A 41 0.14 16.51 -0.55
CA VAL A 41 1.13 15.47 -0.88
C VAL A 41 0.48 14.09 -0.79
N ILE A 42 0.79 13.24 -1.75
CA ILE A 42 0.31 11.86 -1.80
C ILE A 42 1.46 10.87 -1.66
N ALA A 43 1.15 9.72 -1.08
CA ALA A 43 2.12 8.62 -1.01
C ALA A 43 2.36 8.04 -2.40
N HIS A 44 3.59 7.53 -2.61
CA HIS A 44 3.89 6.77 -3.83
C HIS A 44 2.95 5.56 -3.91
N GLY A 45 2.34 5.34 -5.07
CA GLY A 45 1.49 4.16 -5.27
C GLY A 45 2.23 2.87 -4.97
N MET A 46 3.48 2.76 -5.43
CA MET A 46 4.30 1.57 -5.17
C MET A 46 4.67 1.38 -3.72
N LEU A 47 4.72 2.45 -2.91
CA LEU A 47 4.88 2.31 -1.46
C LEU A 47 3.65 1.64 -0.86
N THR A 48 2.45 2.12 -1.19
CA THR A 48 1.20 1.51 -0.73
C THR A 48 1.11 0.06 -1.15
N MET A 49 1.40 -0.24 -2.40
CA MET A 49 1.40 -1.61 -2.91
C MET A 49 2.44 -2.48 -2.20
N GLY A 50 3.63 -1.92 -1.92
CA GLY A 50 4.69 -2.62 -1.20
C GLY A 50 4.33 -2.95 0.24
N LEU A 51 3.65 -2.05 0.95
CA LEU A 51 3.19 -2.30 2.32
C LEU A 51 2.16 -3.44 2.36
N VAL A 52 1.20 -3.44 1.45
CA VAL A 52 0.25 -4.54 1.33
C VAL A 52 0.97 -5.83 0.92
N GLY A 53 1.97 -5.75 0.06
CA GLY A 53 2.83 -6.89 -0.29
C GLY A 53 3.59 -7.46 0.91
N GLN A 54 4.04 -6.60 1.82
CA GLN A 54 4.65 -7.03 3.08
C GLN A 54 3.66 -7.79 3.95
N PHE A 55 2.44 -7.33 4.04
CA PHE A 55 1.37 -8.04 4.74
C PHE A 55 1.19 -9.46 4.17
N VAL A 56 1.17 -9.59 2.85
CA VAL A 56 1.07 -10.89 2.17
C VAL A 56 2.28 -11.76 2.46
N SER A 57 3.48 -11.21 2.32
CA SER A 57 4.73 -11.96 2.53
C SER A 57 4.88 -12.46 3.96
N ASP A 58 4.53 -11.62 4.94
CA ASP A 58 4.60 -11.99 6.35
C ASP A 58 3.60 -13.11 6.66
N TRP A 59 2.39 -13.06 6.12
CA TRP A 59 1.41 -14.13 6.29
C TRP A 59 1.89 -15.43 5.62
N ALA A 60 2.52 -15.33 4.47
CA ALA A 60 3.01 -16.47 3.70
C ALA A 60 4.25 -17.13 4.28
N GLY A 61 4.88 -16.50 5.26
CA GLY A 61 6.13 -17.01 5.83
C GLY A 61 7.37 -16.63 5.03
N GLY A 62 7.24 -15.69 4.10
CA GLY A 62 8.33 -15.16 3.29
C GLY A 62 7.90 -14.86 1.86
N SER A 63 8.59 -13.92 1.23
CA SER A 63 8.28 -13.48 -0.13
C SER A 63 8.45 -14.58 -1.18
N ALA A 64 9.32 -15.56 -0.92
CA ALA A 64 9.52 -16.69 -1.82
C ALA A 64 8.27 -17.55 -1.98
N ASN A 65 7.33 -17.48 -1.05
CA ASN A 65 6.07 -18.22 -1.09
C ASN A 65 4.96 -17.49 -1.84
N VAL A 66 5.18 -16.23 -2.21
CA VAL A 66 4.20 -15.45 -2.97
C VAL A 66 4.39 -15.74 -4.46
N LYS A 67 3.36 -16.32 -5.08
CA LYS A 67 3.40 -16.70 -6.51
C LYS A 67 2.94 -15.56 -7.40
N GLU A 68 1.90 -14.88 -6.99
CA GLU A 68 1.33 -13.74 -7.71
C GLU A 68 0.81 -12.71 -6.73
N TYR A 69 0.91 -11.46 -7.10
CA TYR A 69 0.34 -10.35 -6.34
C TYR A 69 0.00 -9.23 -7.32
N SER A 70 -1.24 -8.77 -7.29
CA SER A 70 -1.70 -7.69 -8.15
C SER A 70 -2.72 -6.81 -7.44
N ALA A 71 -2.78 -5.56 -7.85
CA ALA A 71 -3.74 -4.60 -7.35
C ALA A 71 -3.94 -3.48 -8.38
N ARG A 72 -5.02 -2.71 -8.21
CA ARG A 72 -5.25 -1.48 -8.96
C ARG A 72 -5.20 -0.31 -8.00
N PHE A 73 -4.61 0.79 -8.44
CA PHE A 73 -4.64 2.04 -7.69
C PHE A 73 -6.01 2.70 -7.91
N VAL A 74 -6.76 2.90 -6.82
CA VAL A 74 -8.12 3.45 -6.89
C VAL A 74 -8.15 4.89 -6.42
N LYS A 75 -7.52 5.19 -5.29
CA LYS A 75 -7.43 6.53 -4.71
C LYS A 75 -6.02 6.79 -4.19
N PRO A 76 -5.52 8.03 -4.32
CA PRO A 76 -4.24 8.38 -3.70
C PRO A 76 -4.38 8.35 -2.17
N VAL A 77 -3.28 8.02 -1.51
CA VAL A 77 -3.15 8.15 -0.06
C VAL A 77 -2.63 9.56 0.22
N VAL A 78 -3.49 10.43 0.71
CA VAL A 78 -3.14 11.83 1.01
C VAL A 78 -2.45 11.88 2.36
N VAL A 79 -1.27 12.52 2.42
CA VAL A 79 -0.46 12.60 3.64
C VAL A 79 -0.17 14.07 3.97
N PRO A 80 -1.05 14.73 4.73
CA PRO A 80 -0.81 16.11 5.14
C PRO A 80 0.41 16.23 6.05
N ALA A 81 1.00 17.44 6.10
CA ALA A 81 2.15 17.70 6.96
C ALA A 81 1.80 17.45 8.43
N ASN A 82 2.76 16.94 9.19
CA ASN A 82 2.63 16.71 10.63
C ASN A 82 1.48 15.79 11.03
N THR A 83 1.10 14.87 10.14
CA THR A 83 0.08 13.86 10.41
C THR A 83 0.60 12.47 10.14
N VAL A 84 -0.03 11.49 10.79
CA VAL A 84 0.20 10.07 10.53
C VAL A 84 -1.10 9.51 9.96
N VAL A 85 -0.99 8.87 8.81
CA VAL A 85 -2.13 8.26 8.12
C VAL A 85 -2.10 6.75 8.35
N ASP A 86 -3.24 6.18 8.71
CA ASP A 86 -3.36 4.74 8.93
C ASP A 86 -3.83 4.05 7.64
N LEU A 87 -2.96 3.20 7.10
CA LEU A 87 -3.33 2.28 6.04
C LEU A 87 -3.76 0.96 6.69
N VAL A 88 -5.05 0.67 6.62
CA VAL A 88 -5.62 -0.52 7.24
C VAL A 88 -5.71 -1.63 6.20
N VAL A 89 -5.05 -2.75 6.48
CA VAL A 89 -4.97 -3.88 5.55
C VAL A 89 -5.63 -5.10 6.16
N ASN A 90 -6.56 -5.69 5.42
CA ASN A 90 -7.25 -6.93 5.77
C ASN A 90 -7.14 -7.91 4.61
N GLY A 91 -7.36 -9.18 4.91
CA GLY A 91 -7.38 -10.19 3.87
C GLY A 91 -8.18 -11.41 4.28
N VAL A 92 -8.70 -12.11 3.26
CA VAL A 92 -9.37 -13.40 3.41
C VAL A 92 -8.59 -14.42 2.59
N ALA A 93 -8.20 -15.52 3.24
CA ALA A 93 -7.47 -16.61 2.59
C ALA A 93 -8.42 -17.77 2.30
N THR A 94 -8.39 -18.25 1.06
CA THR A 94 -9.16 -19.41 0.63
C THR A 94 -8.21 -20.42 -0.01
N GLU A 95 -8.31 -21.67 0.38
CA GLU A 95 -7.52 -22.74 -0.23
C GLU A 95 -8.11 -23.11 -1.60
N GLU A 96 -7.25 -23.15 -2.62
CA GLU A 96 -7.66 -23.42 -3.99
C GLU A 96 -6.51 -24.12 -4.73
N ASN A 97 -6.77 -25.34 -5.21
CA ASN A 97 -5.82 -26.11 -6.03
C ASN A 97 -4.41 -26.23 -5.43
N GLY A 98 -4.33 -26.43 -4.11
CA GLY A 98 -3.04 -26.57 -3.42
C GLY A 98 -2.32 -25.27 -3.12
N LEU A 99 -2.96 -24.13 -3.40
CA LEU A 99 -2.46 -22.79 -3.07
C LEU A 99 -3.47 -22.08 -2.18
N TYR A 100 -3.04 -20.98 -1.56
CA TYR A 100 -3.96 -20.06 -0.91
C TYR A 100 -4.21 -18.87 -1.82
N ARG A 101 -5.47 -18.60 -2.09
CA ARG A 101 -5.91 -17.37 -2.75
C ARG A 101 -6.25 -16.35 -1.69
N LEU A 102 -5.62 -15.18 -1.77
CA LEU A 102 -5.87 -14.08 -0.84
C LEU A 102 -6.66 -12.98 -1.55
N GLU A 103 -7.74 -12.55 -0.93
CA GLU A 103 -8.45 -11.35 -1.32
C GLU A 103 -8.16 -10.28 -0.28
N LEU A 104 -7.62 -9.15 -0.73
CA LEU A 104 -7.05 -8.13 0.14
C LEU A 104 -7.86 -6.84 0.06
N THR A 105 -7.94 -6.14 1.18
CA THR A 105 -8.48 -4.78 1.24
C THR A 105 -7.48 -3.87 1.88
N ALA A 106 -7.32 -2.67 1.32
CA ALA A 106 -6.46 -1.62 1.84
C ALA A 106 -7.26 -0.33 1.86
N THR A 107 -7.45 0.24 3.04
CA THR A 107 -8.28 1.43 3.22
C THR A 107 -7.56 2.50 4.02
N VAL A 108 -7.92 3.76 3.74
CA VAL A 108 -7.56 4.91 4.55
C VAL A 108 -8.88 5.64 4.85
N ASP A 109 -9.15 5.91 6.12
CA ASP A 109 -10.41 6.53 6.57
C ASP A 109 -11.65 5.79 6.03
N GLY A 110 -11.58 4.47 5.96
CA GLY A 110 -12.68 3.63 5.48
C GLY A 110 -12.85 3.59 3.96
N LEU A 111 -12.03 4.31 3.20
CA LEU A 111 -12.11 4.36 1.74
C LEU A 111 -11.02 3.50 1.12
N LYS A 112 -11.38 2.67 0.14
CA LYS A 112 -10.42 1.83 -0.56
C LYS A 112 -9.42 2.67 -1.34
N VAL A 113 -8.13 2.36 -1.14
CA VAL A 113 -7.04 2.98 -1.92
C VAL A 113 -6.49 2.01 -2.96
N LEU A 114 -6.64 0.70 -2.77
CA LEU A 114 -6.38 -0.32 -3.77
C LEU A 114 -7.66 -1.07 -4.10
N GLY A 115 -7.84 -1.39 -5.36
CA GLY A 115 -8.93 -2.21 -5.85
C GLY A 115 -8.42 -3.53 -6.40
N MET A 116 -9.28 -4.56 -6.39
CA MET A 116 -8.95 -5.89 -6.92
C MET A 116 -7.60 -6.41 -6.42
N ALA A 117 -7.26 -6.12 -5.17
CA ALA A 117 -6.01 -6.56 -4.57
C ALA A 117 -6.11 -8.05 -4.24
N LYS A 118 -5.21 -8.83 -4.80
CA LYS A 118 -5.23 -10.29 -4.65
C LYS A 118 -3.83 -10.87 -4.74
N ALA A 119 -3.65 -12.04 -4.15
CA ALA A 119 -2.40 -12.76 -4.22
C ALA A 119 -2.65 -14.28 -4.27
N LEU A 120 -1.70 -15.00 -4.84
CA LEU A 120 -1.62 -16.45 -4.74
C LEU A 120 -0.36 -16.80 -3.96
N VAL A 121 -0.53 -17.64 -2.95
CA VAL A 121 0.52 -17.98 -2.00
C VAL A 121 0.65 -19.50 -1.93
N LYS A 122 1.88 -19.97 -1.90
CA LYS A 122 2.21 -21.39 -1.76
C LYS A 122 1.78 -21.86 -0.36
N LYS A 123 1.17 -23.03 -0.33
CA LYS A 123 0.84 -23.69 0.94
C LYS A 123 2.08 -24.14 1.68
#